data_ee14c8a661de6b191f0c095affd45d57
#
_entry.id   ee14c8a661de6b191f0c095affd45d57
#
_cell.length_a   1.000
_cell.length_b   1.000
_cell.length_c   1.000
_cell.angle_alpha   90.00
_cell.angle_beta   90.00
_cell.angle_gamma   90.00
#
_symmetry.space_group_name_H-M   'P 1'
#
loop_
_entity.id
_entity.type
_entity.pdbx_description
1 polymer ?
#
loop_
_entity_poly.entity_id
_entity_poly.type
_entity_poly.pdbx_seq_one_letter_code
_entity_poly.pdbx_strand_id
1 'polypeptide(L)'
;RTKILETFDILRPTDVSIAKTGENGADIKLSKIAKRILPYQFECKYQERLATLHRWFSQSKKHGRMEPILVVKMNDKKPLLIMDLDHFFQIVKE
;
A
#
# COMPACT_ATOMS: atom_id res chain seq x y z
N ARG A 1 5.16 -8.43 -0.56
CA ARG A 1 5.96 -9.12 0.46
C ARG A 1 7.40 -8.60 0.54
N THR A 2 8.11 -8.60 -0.56
CA THR A 2 9.52 -8.19 -0.62
C THR A 2 9.73 -6.76 -0.08
N LYS A 3 8.88 -5.84 -0.50
CA LYS A 3 8.97 -4.44 -0.08
C LYS A 3 8.80 -4.28 1.44
N ILE A 4 7.88 -5.02 2.03
CA ILE A 4 7.68 -5.00 3.48
C ILE A 4 8.94 -5.48 4.20
N LEU A 5 9.51 -6.58 3.75
CA LEU A 5 10.72 -7.14 4.34
C LEU A 5 11.93 -6.22 4.16
N GLU A 6 12.04 -5.54 3.03
CA GLU A 6 13.09 -4.57 2.78
C GLU A 6 12.97 -3.33 3.66
N THR A 7 11.74 -2.89 3.92
CA THR A 7 11.47 -1.67 4.70
C THR A 7 11.64 -1.90 6.20
N PHE A 8 11.18 -3.03 6.70
CA PHE A 8 11.16 -3.33 8.13
C PHE A 8 12.17 -4.43 8.47
N ASP A 9 13.40 -4.01 8.77
CA ASP A 9 14.53 -4.92 9.01
C ASP A 9 14.30 -5.90 10.14
N ILE A 10 13.47 -5.54 11.13
CA ILE A 10 13.17 -6.39 12.27
C ILE A 10 12.33 -7.61 11.89
N LEU A 11 11.63 -7.55 10.76
CA LEU A 11 10.78 -8.64 10.32
C LEU A 11 11.59 -9.73 9.62
N ARG A 12 11.25 -10.98 9.94
CA ARG A 12 11.85 -12.15 9.30
C ARG A 12 11.01 -12.56 8.08
N PRO A 13 11.58 -13.32 7.14
CA PRO A 13 10.83 -13.79 5.99
C PRO A 13 9.54 -14.54 6.35
N THR A 14 9.52 -15.22 7.51
CA THR A 14 8.33 -15.94 7.98
C THR A 14 7.24 -15.03 8.54
N ASP A 15 7.54 -13.76 8.83
CA ASP A 15 6.56 -12.80 9.36
C ASP A 15 5.59 -12.29 8.29
N VAL A 16 5.95 -12.41 7.02
CA VAL A 16 5.15 -11.92 5.90
C VAL A 16 5.02 -13.02 4.85
N SER A 17 3.80 -13.38 4.51
CA SER A 17 3.55 -14.38 3.47
C SER A 17 2.43 -13.93 2.54
N ILE A 18 2.36 -14.55 1.36
CA ILE A 18 1.34 -14.29 0.37
C ILE A 18 0.21 -15.30 0.58
N ALA A 19 -1.05 -14.82 0.60
CA ALA A 19 -2.20 -15.69 0.74
C ALA A 19 -2.32 -16.62 -0.46
N LYS A 20 -2.74 -17.85 -0.20
CA LYS A 20 -2.98 -18.83 -1.26
C LYS A 20 -4.24 -18.48 -2.03
N THR A 21 -4.30 -18.89 -3.29
CA THR A 21 -5.49 -18.71 -4.12
C THR A 21 -6.71 -19.33 -3.44
N GLY A 22 -7.79 -18.56 -3.33
CA GLY A 22 -9.01 -19.01 -2.69
C GLY A 22 -9.02 -18.93 -1.17
N GLU A 23 -7.90 -18.51 -0.56
CA GLU A 23 -7.81 -18.30 0.88
C GLU A 23 -8.54 -17.05 1.30
N ASN A 24 -9.27 -17.11 2.42
CA ASN A 24 -9.96 -15.96 2.97
C ASN A 24 -9.00 -15.00 3.67
N GLY A 25 -9.37 -13.71 3.68
CA GLY A 25 -8.60 -12.68 4.36
C GLY A 25 -7.77 -11.84 3.42
N ALA A 26 -6.81 -11.09 3.98
CA ALA A 26 -5.94 -10.21 3.21
C ALA A 26 -5.02 -10.99 2.27
N ASP A 27 -4.66 -10.37 1.13
CA ASP A 27 -3.76 -10.96 0.15
C ASP A 27 -2.37 -11.23 0.71
N ILE A 28 -1.96 -10.43 1.69
CA ILE A 28 -0.69 -10.58 2.38
C ILE A 28 -0.98 -10.93 3.83
N LYS A 29 -0.38 -12.01 4.31
CA LYS A 29 -0.52 -12.46 5.69
C LYS A 29 0.67 -12.00 6.52
N LEU A 30 0.35 -11.43 7.67
CA LEU A 30 1.35 -10.93 8.62
C LEU A 30 1.31 -11.74 9.91
N SER A 31 2.49 -12.00 10.48
CA SER A 31 2.63 -12.58 11.81
C SER A 31 2.11 -11.60 12.87
N LYS A 32 2.02 -12.05 14.13
CA LYS A 32 1.63 -11.17 15.23
C LYS A 32 2.59 -10.00 15.39
N ILE A 33 3.89 -10.25 15.23
CA ILE A 33 4.91 -9.20 15.32
C ILE A 33 4.74 -8.21 14.16
N ALA A 34 4.57 -8.72 12.95
CA ALA A 34 4.38 -7.88 11.78
C ALA A 34 3.12 -7.02 11.90
N LYS A 35 2.02 -7.55 12.45
CA LYS A 35 0.79 -6.79 12.65
C LYS A 35 0.94 -5.65 13.65
N ARG A 36 1.84 -5.78 14.61
CA ARG A 36 2.12 -4.69 15.57
C ARG A 36 2.84 -3.53 14.90
N ILE A 37 3.74 -3.85 13.96
CA ILE A 37 4.53 -2.86 13.25
C ILE A 37 3.72 -2.26 12.09
N LEU A 38 2.93 -3.09 11.41
CA LEU A 38 2.20 -2.74 10.22
C LEU A 38 0.75 -3.22 10.35
N PRO A 39 -0.09 -2.51 11.13
CA PRO A 39 -1.44 -2.95 11.49
C PRO A 39 -2.45 -2.67 10.36
N TYR A 40 -2.21 -3.20 9.17
CA TYR A 40 -3.05 -2.96 8.00
C TYR A 40 -3.36 -4.25 7.29
N GLN A 41 -4.51 -4.28 6.62
CA GLN A 41 -4.90 -5.38 5.75
C GLN A 41 -4.62 -4.97 4.31
N PHE A 42 -3.91 -5.81 3.59
CA PHE A 42 -3.50 -5.51 2.22
C PHE A 42 -4.30 -6.33 1.22
N GLU A 43 -4.88 -5.65 0.25
CA GLU A 43 -5.41 -6.27 -0.95
C GLU A 43 -4.65 -5.72 -2.14
N CYS A 44 -4.08 -6.60 -2.95
CA CYS A 44 -3.28 -6.23 -4.09
C CYS A 44 -4.08 -6.48 -5.36
N LYS A 45 -4.20 -5.45 -6.18
CA LYS A 45 -4.86 -5.55 -7.48
C LYS A 45 -3.87 -5.20 -8.56
N TYR A 46 -3.67 -6.10 -9.50
CA TYR A 46 -2.87 -5.84 -10.67
C TYR A 46 -3.80 -5.66 -11.87
N GLN A 47 -3.72 -4.52 -12.52
CA GLN A 47 -4.52 -4.20 -13.70
C GLN A 47 -3.61 -3.66 -14.78
N GLU A 48 -3.78 -4.15 -16.00
CA GLU A 48 -3.03 -3.63 -17.14
C GLU A 48 -3.47 -2.21 -17.52
N ARG A 49 -4.69 -1.82 -17.13
CA ARG A 49 -5.29 -0.55 -17.52
C ARG A 49 -5.74 0.27 -16.31
N LEU A 50 -4.78 0.92 -15.70
CA LEU A 50 -5.03 1.93 -14.66
C LEU A 50 -4.56 3.31 -15.12
N ALA A 51 -4.66 3.58 -16.42
CA ALA A 51 -4.09 4.80 -17.02
C ALA A 51 -4.66 6.08 -16.41
N THR A 52 -5.97 6.12 -16.16
CA THR A 52 -6.61 7.32 -15.59
C THR A 52 -6.08 7.62 -14.20
N LEU A 53 -6.00 6.60 -13.35
CA LEU A 53 -5.50 6.77 -11.99
C LEU A 53 -4.05 7.24 -11.98
N HIS A 54 -3.20 6.61 -12.76
CA HIS A 54 -1.79 6.98 -12.87
C HIS A 54 -1.60 8.35 -13.48
N ARG A 55 -2.44 8.74 -14.43
CA ARG A 55 -2.41 10.09 -15.02
C ARG A 55 -2.73 11.14 -13.97
N TRP A 56 -3.77 10.92 -13.17
CA TRP A 56 -4.13 11.85 -12.10
C TRP A 56 -3.02 11.95 -11.05
N PHE A 57 -2.43 10.82 -10.68
CA PHE A 57 -1.34 10.81 -9.73
C PHE A 57 -0.12 11.55 -10.28
N SER A 58 0.20 11.36 -11.56
CA SER A 58 1.28 12.10 -12.23
C SER A 58 1.01 13.60 -12.24
N GLN A 59 -0.25 14.01 -12.38
CA GLN A 59 -0.61 15.42 -12.28
C GLN A 59 -0.33 15.98 -10.89
N SER A 60 -0.58 15.20 -9.84
CA SER A 60 -0.28 15.63 -8.47
C SER A 60 1.21 15.88 -8.25
N LYS A 61 2.07 15.15 -8.94
CA LYS A 61 3.53 15.34 -8.88
C LYS A 61 3.97 16.67 -9.45
N LYS A 62 3.21 17.24 -10.37
CA LYS A 62 3.56 18.50 -11.06
C LYS A 62 3.30 19.75 -10.25
N HIS A 63 2.61 19.63 -9.11
CA HIS A 63 2.28 20.79 -8.28
C HIS A 63 3.45 21.30 -7.43
N GLY A 64 4.56 20.61 -7.39
CA GLY A 64 5.72 21.03 -6.64
C GLY A 64 6.65 19.89 -6.30
N ARG A 65 7.48 20.11 -5.28
CA ARG A 65 8.50 19.14 -4.84
C ARG A 65 8.09 18.32 -3.63
N MET A 66 6.93 18.60 -3.07
CA MET A 66 6.43 17.82 -1.94
C MET A 66 5.93 16.47 -2.38
N GLU A 67 5.84 15.54 -1.43
CA GLU A 67 5.35 14.20 -1.71
C GLU A 67 3.93 14.25 -2.26
N PRO A 68 3.67 13.62 -3.40
CA PRO A 68 2.34 13.70 -4.01
C PRO A 68 1.32 12.84 -3.27
N ILE A 69 0.16 13.41 -3.07
CA ILE A 69 -1.01 12.73 -2.49
C ILE A 69 -2.18 12.99 -3.43
N LEU A 70 -2.82 11.92 -3.86
CA LEU A 70 -4.03 12.03 -4.67
C LEU A 70 -5.23 11.63 -3.81
N VAL A 71 -6.20 12.53 -3.70
CA VAL A 71 -7.47 12.25 -3.01
C VAL A 71 -8.54 12.06 -4.07
N VAL A 72 -9.23 10.93 -4.03
CA VAL A 72 -10.32 10.63 -4.95
C VAL A 72 -11.62 10.48 -4.20
N LYS A 73 -12.70 11.00 -4.76
CA LYS A 73 -14.02 10.90 -4.16
C LYS A 73 -15.07 10.60 -5.22
N MET A 74 -15.92 9.64 -4.92
CA MET A 74 -17.11 9.33 -5.69
C MET A 74 -18.34 9.72 -4.88
N ASN A 75 -19.44 10.07 -5.56
CA ASN A 75 -20.70 10.41 -4.88
C ASN A 75 -21.12 9.29 -3.93
N ASP A 76 -21.58 9.67 -2.73
CA ASP A 76 -22.06 8.77 -1.70
C ASP A 76 -21.02 7.79 -1.16
N LYS A 77 -19.75 8.05 -1.43
CA LYS A 77 -18.62 7.27 -0.90
C LYS A 77 -17.67 8.18 -0.15
N LYS A 78 -16.93 7.59 0.79
CA LYS A 78 -15.89 8.32 1.51
C LYS A 78 -14.70 8.60 0.58
N PRO A 79 -14.02 9.74 0.77
CA PRO A 79 -12.81 9.99 -0.01
C PRO A 79 -11.74 8.93 0.30
N LEU A 80 -10.97 8.60 -0.71
CA LEU A 80 -9.84 7.70 -0.59
C LEU A 80 -8.55 8.44 -0.94
N LEU A 81 -7.47 8.02 -0.32
CA LEU A 81 -6.16 8.61 -0.52
C LEU A 81 -5.28 7.64 -1.29
N ILE A 82 -4.53 8.16 -2.26
CA ILE A 82 -3.57 7.39 -3.06
C ILE A 82 -2.21 8.05 -2.92
N MET A 83 -1.20 7.26 -2.58
CA MET A 83 0.19 7.70 -2.46
C MET A 83 1.13 6.59 -2.89
N ASP A 84 2.40 6.91 -3.09
CA ASP A 84 3.41 5.90 -3.35
C ASP A 84 3.52 4.94 -2.16
N LEU A 85 3.57 3.65 -2.46
CA LEU A 85 3.66 2.62 -1.43
C LEU A 85 4.93 2.78 -0.59
N ASP A 86 6.04 3.14 -1.21
CA ASP A 86 7.29 3.38 -0.50
C ASP A 86 7.15 4.48 0.54
N HIS A 87 6.46 5.56 0.19
CA HIS A 87 6.24 6.68 1.10
C HIS A 87 5.38 6.27 2.28
N PHE A 88 4.32 5.51 2.04
CA PHE A 88 3.47 4.98 3.11
C PHE A 88 4.28 4.17 4.11
N PHE A 89 5.14 3.28 3.62
CA PHE A 89 5.98 2.47 4.51
C PHE A 89 6.99 3.32 5.29
N GLN A 90 7.49 4.39 4.71
CA GLN A 90 8.36 5.32 5.43
C GLN A 90 7.63 6.01 6.57
N ILE A 91 6.40 6.44 6.35
CA ILE A 91 5.58 7.04 7.41
C ILE A 91 5.36 6.05 8.55
N VAL A 92 5.02 4.81 8.23
CA VAL A 92 4.76 3.78 9.23
C VAL A 92 6.03 3.42 10.00
N LYS A 93 7.18 3.40 9.33
CA LYS A 93 8.47 3.09 9.94
C LYS A 93 8.88 4.14 10.97
N GLU A 94 8.59 5.40 10.71
CA GLU A 94 8.89 6.51 11.61
C GLU A 94 7.94 6.50 12.83
#